data_f07c79aca827429b4ac62e4ee77be688
#
_entry.id   f07c79aca827429b4ac62e4ee77be688
#
_cell.length_a   1.000
_cell.length_b   1.000
_cell.length_c   1.000
_cell.angle_alpha   90.00
_cell.angle_beta   90.00
_cell.angle_gamma   90.00
#
_symmetry.space_group_name_H-M   'P 1'
#
loop_
_entity.id
_entity.type
_entity.pdbx_description
1 polymer ?
#
loop_
_entity_poly.entity_id
_entity_poly.type
_entity_poly.pdbx_seq_one_letter_code
_entity_poly.pdbx_strand_id
1 'polypeptide(L)'
;MPDHAHSAIARRLKRANGHLETIVEMIEHGRPCAQIAQQLQAVESAIESAKKALIHDHLSHSLERSFKLSGAKGQAALRDFRAIAKYL
;
A
#
# COMPACT_ATOMS: atom_id res chain seq x y z
N MET A 1 10.20 5.98 -13.74
CA MET A 1 11.08 5.38 -12.73
C MET A 1 10.43 5.38 -11.37
N PRO A 2 10.40 4.24 -10.70
CA PRO A 2 9.93 4.25 -9.31
C PRO A 2 10.94 5.02 -8.45
N ASP A 3 10.44 5.86 -7.57
CA ASP A 3 11.29 6.58 -6.63
C ASP A 3 11.64 5.68 -5.43
N HIS A 4 12.42 6.22 -4.48
CA HIS A 4 12.83 5.46 -3.30
C HIS A 4 11.64 5.01 -2.44
N ALA A 5 10.59 5.84 -2.37
CA ALA A 5 9.41 5.50 -1.60
C ALA A 5 8.70 4.28 -2.19
N HIS A 6 8.53 4.25 -3.52
CA HIS A 6 7.92 3.12 -4.20
C HIS A 6 8.76 1.85 -4.07
N SER A 7 10.08 1.97 -4.13
CA SER A 7 10.97 0.82 -3.93
C SER A 7 10.86 0.25 -2.52
N ALA A 8 10.77 1.11 -1.51
CA ALA A 8 10.60 0.68 -0.12
C ALA A 8 9.26 0.01 0.09
N ILE A 9 8.19 0.56 -0.51
CA ILE A 9 6.85 -0.02 -0.43
C ILE A 9 6.82 -1.39 -1.09
N ALA A 10 7.44 -1.53 -2.26
CA ALA A 10 7.53 -2.81 -2.96
C ALA A 10 8.23 -3.86 -2.10
N ARG A 11 9.33 -3.49 -1.42
CA ARG A 11 10.05 -4.41 -0.53
C ARG A 11 9.18 -4.85 0.65
N ARG A 12 8.39 -3.93 1.21
CA ARG A 12 7.45 -4.27 2.29
C ARG A 12 6.41 -5.28 1.82
N LEU A 13 5.88 -5.09 0.62
CA LEU A 13 4.89 -6.00 0.06
C LEU A 13 5.49 -7.36 -0.27
N LYS A 14 6.72 -7.41 -0.74
CA LYS A 14 7.42 -8.68 -0.95
C LYS A 14 7.60 -9.45 0.35
N ARG A 15 7.93 -8.74 1.44
CA ARG A 15 8.04 -9.36 2.76
C ARG A 15 6.69 -9.90 3.23
N ALA A 16 5.63 -9.13 3.04
CA ALA A 16 4.28 -9.57 3.39
C ALA A 16 3.88 -10.78 2.57
N ASN A 17 4.27 -10.84 1.30
CA ASN A 17 4.00 -11.98 0.44
C ASN A 17 4.68 -13.25 0.97
N GLY A 18 5.95 -13.15 1.37
CA GLY A 18 6.66 -14.28 1.97
C GLY A 18 6.02 -14.73 3.27
N HIS A 19 5.56 -13.78 4.08
CA HIS A 19 4.86 -14.08 5.32
C HIS A 19 3.54 -14.81 5.04
N LEU A 20 2.82 -14.37 4.00
CA LEU A 20 1.57 -15.01 3.60
C LEU A 20 1.81 -16.46 3.15
N GLU A 21 2.89 -16.73 2.44
CA GLU A 21 3.26 -18.10 2.06
C GLU A 21 3.48 -18.98 3.29
N THR A 22 4.13 -18.45 4.32
CA THR A 22 4.33 -19.16 5.58
C THR A 22 3.00 -19.47 6.25
N ILE A 23 2.04 -18.53 6.19
CA ILE A 23 0.69 -18.75 6.76
C ILE A 23 -0.02 -19.89 6.03
N VAL A 24 0.11 -19.96 4.70
CA VAL A 24 -0.46 -21.06 3.93
C VAL A 24 0.11 -22.39 4.43
N GLU A 25 1.42 -22.46 4.65
CA GLU A 25 2.07 -23.65 5.18
C GLU A 25 1.55 -24.01 6.58
N MET A 26 1.32 -23.00 7.43
CA MET A 26 0.76 -23.21 8.76
C MET A 26 -0.62 -23.87 8.69
N ILE A 27 -1.45 -23.43 7.77
CA ILE A 27 -2.77 -24.03 7.54
C ILE A 27 -2.62 -25.49 7.08
N GLU A 28 -1.73 -25.71 6.12
CA GLU A 28 -1.50 -27.04 5.57
C GLU A 28 -0.96 -28.03 6.60
N HIS A 29 -0.20 -27.53 7.57
CA HIS A 29 0.36 -28.36 8.65
C HIS A 29 -0.50 -28.41 9.90
N GLY A 30 -1.73 -27.91 9.83
CA GLY A 30 -2.69 -28.02 10.91
C GLY A 30 -2.34 -27.23 12.16
N ARG A 31 -1.65 -26.10 12.03
CA ARG A 31 -1.33 -25.25 13.18
C ARG A 31 -2.61 -24.71 13.82
N PRO A 32 -2.57 -24.37 15.12
CA PRO A 32 -3.75 -23.88 15.81
C PRO A 32 -4.35 -22.64 15.13
N CYS A 33 -5.65 -22.60 15.03
CA CYS A 33 -6.39 -21.53 14.36
C CYS A 33 -6.06 -20.15 14.95
N ALA A 34 -5.90 -20.06 16.27
CA ALA A 34 -5.55 -18.80 16.93
C ALA A 34 -4.20 -18.26 16.46
N GLN A 35 -3.22 -19.15 16.26
CA GLN A 35 -1.91 -18.74 15.75
C GLN A 35 -2.00 -18.24 14.33
N ILE A 36 -2.77 -18.94 13.50
CA ILE A 36 -2.98 -18.55 12.10
C ILE A 36 -3.66 -17.18 12.02
N ALA A 37 -4.70 -16.97 12.82
CA ALA A 37 -5.42 -15.70 12.87
C ALA A 37 -4.49 -14.55 13.28
N GLN A 38 -3.62 -14.77 14.26
CA GLN A 38 -2.66 -13.77 14.71
C GLN A 38 -1.67 -13.41 13.60
N GLN A 39 -1.20 -14.39 12.86
CA GLN A 39 -0.29 -14.16 11.74
C GLN A 39 -0.98 -13.42 10.59
N LEU A 40 -2.24 -13.76 10.31
CA LEU A 40 -3.03 -13.04 9.31
C LEU A 40 -3.22 -11.57 9.71
N GLN A 41 -3.47 -11.31 10.98
CA GLN A 41 -3.58 -9.93 11.48
C GLN A 41 -2.30 -9.14 11.20
N ALA A 42 -1.15 -9.76 11.40
CA ALA A 42 0.14 -9.12 11.14
C ALA A 42 0.31 -8.79 9.65
N VAL A 43 -0.08 -9.72 8.75
CA VAL A 43 0.00 -9.49 7.31
C VAL A 43 -0.96 -8.38 6.88
N GLU A 44 -2.20 -8.40 7.41
CA GLU A 44 -3.17 -7.35 7.13
C GLU A 44 -2.63 -5.97 7.52
N SER A 45 -2.04 -5.86 8.70
CA SER A 45 -1.45 -4.62 9.18
C SER A 45 -0.30 -4.15 8.29
N ALA A 46 0.53 -5.07 7.84
CA ALA A 46 1.65 -4.75 6.95
C ALA A 46 1.15 -4.22 5.60
N ILE A 47 0.12 -4.87 5.04
CA ILE A 47 -0.46 -4.45 3.77
C ILE A 47 -1.14 -3.09 3.92
N GLU A 48 -1.88 -2.89 5.01
CA GLU A 48 -2.53 -1.61 5.29
C GLU A 48 -1.52 -0.48 5.40
N SER A 49 -0.40 -0.70 6.09
CA SER A 49 0.68 0.28 6.21
C SER A 49 1.29 0.61 4.85
N ALA A 50 1.51 -0.41 4.02
CA ALA A 50 2.06 -0.21 2.68
C ALA A 50 1.09 0.59 1.80
N LYS A 51 -0.20 0.28 1.89
CA LYS A 51 -1.25 1.01 1.16
C LYS A 51 -1.26 2.49 1.56
N LYS A 52 -1.25 2.76 2.86
CA LYS A 52 -1.24 4.14 3.36
C LYS A 52 -0.01 4.90 2.92
N ALA A 53 1.15 4.26 2.95
CA ALA A 53 2.39 4.89 2.50
C ALA A 53 2.33 5.22 1.00
N LEU A 54 1.81 4.30 0.21
CA LEU A 54 1.67 4.51 -1.23
C LEU A 54 0.73 5.66 -1.53
N ILE A 55 -0.43 5.68 -0.87
CA ILE A 55 -1.43 6.73 -1.09
C ILE A 55 -0.89 8.08 -0.64
N HIS A 56 -0.26 8.13 0.53
CA HIS A 56 0.33 9.37 1.06
C HIS A 56 1.35 9.96 0.09
N ASP A 57 2.24 9.12 -0.43
CA ASP A 57 3.25 9.54 -1.39
C ASP A 57 2.60 10.07 -2.68
N HIS A 58 1.61 9.34 -3.19
CA HIS A 58 0.89 9.73 -4.40
C HIS A 58 0.14 11.05 -4.21
N LEU A 59 -0.55 11.22 -3.09
CA LEU A 59 -1.30 12.45 -2.80
C LEU A 59 -0.37 13.65 -2.66
N SER A 60 0.79 13.48 -2.04
CA SER A 60 1.78 14.55 -1.93
C SER A 60 2.23 15.03 -3.31
N HIS A 61 2.52 14.09 -4.21
CA HIS A 61 2.90 14.42 -5.58
C HIS A 61 1.76 15.08 -6.35
N SER A 62 0.54 14.59 -6.19
CA SER A 62 -0.64 15.13 -6.86
C SER A 62 -0.94 16.56 -6.42
N LEU A 63 -0.84 16.84 -5.11
CA LEU A 63 -1.01 18.19 -4.59
C LEU A 63 0.04 19.13 -5.14
N GLU A 64 1.29 18.71 -5.13
CA GLU A 64 2.39 19.51 -5.66
C GLU A 64 2.15 19.83 -7.13
N ARG A 65 1.73 18.85 -7.91
CA ARG A 65 1.41 19.05 -9.32
C ARG A 65 0.24 20.03 -9.52
N SER A 66 -0.80 19.92 -8.69
CA SER A 66 -1.95 20.80 -8.82
C SER A 66 -1.62 22.25 -8.50
N PHE A 67 -0.67 22.50 -7.60
CA PHE A 67 -0.19 23.85 -7.31
C PHE A 67 0.67 24.42 -8.43
N LYS A 68 1.44 23.57 -9.10
CA LYS A 68 2.36 23.99 -10.16
C LYS A 68 1.70 24.11 -11.52
N LEU A 69 0.60 23.39 -11.74
CA LEU A 69 -0.10 23.34 -13.01
C LEU A 69 -1.38 24.18 -12.95
N SER A 70 -1.75 24.77 -14.06
CA SER A 70 -3.00 25.52 -14.18
C SER A 70 -3.84 24.92 -15.32
N GLY A 71 -5.09 25.34 -15.37
CA GLY A 71 -6.02 24.92 -16.43
C GLY A 71 -6.31 23.42 -16.41
N ALA A 72 -6.37 22.82 -17.58
CA ALA A 72 -6.76 21.42 -17.73
C ALA A 72 -5.81 20.45 -17.02
N LYS A 73 -4.50 20.75 -17.03
CA LYS A 73 -3.51 19.90 -16.38
C LYS A 73 -3.64 19.93 -14.86
N GLY A 74 -3.90 21.09 -14.29
CA GLY A 74 -4.14 21.22 -12.86
C GLY A 74 -5.42 20.50 -12.43
N GLN A 75 -6.46 20.58 -13.24
CA GLN A 75 -7.72 19.88 -12.96
C GLN A 75 -7.57 18.36 -13.09
N ALA A 76 -6.77 17.90 -14.05
CA ALA A 76 -6.49 16.48 -14.19
C ALA A 76 -5.75 15.93 -12.96
N ALA A 77 -4.78 16.68 -12.43
CA ALA A 77 -4.06 16.31 -11.21
C ALA A 77 -4.99 16.25 -10.01
N LEU A 78 -5.96 17.17 -9.93
CA LEU A 78 -6.93 17.21 -8.85
C LEU A 78 -7.90 16.04 -8.92
N ARG A 79 -8.34 15.65 -10.12
CA ARG A 79 -9.18 14.49 -10.31
C ARG A 79 -8.45 13.20 -9.87
N ASP A 80 -7.17 13.08 -10.21
CA ASP A 80 -6.35 11.96 -9.79
C ASP A 80 -6.24 11.89 -8.27
N PHE A 81 -6.02 13.03 -7.62
CA PHE A 81 -6.00 13.14 -6.17
C PHE A 81 -7.29 12.58 -5.56
N ARG A 82 -8.45 13.01 -6.09
CA ARG A 82 -9.75 12.57 -5.58
C ARG A 82 -9.96 11.07 -5.77
N ALA A 83 -9.53 10.55 -6.92
CA ALA A 83 -9.70 9.13 -7.23
C ALA A 83 -8.94 8.24 -6.25
N ILE A 84 -7.75 8.65 -5.83
CA ILE A 84 -6.91 7.88 -4.92
C ILE A 84 -7.29 8.10 -3.46
N ALA A 85 -7.73 9.30 -3.10
CA ALA A 85 -8.04 9.65 -1.71
C ALA A 85 -9.14 8.76 -1.11
N LYS A 86 -10.03 8.22 -1.93
CA LYS A 86 -11.10 7.36 -1.45
C LYS A 86 -10.62 6.03 -0.87
N TYR A 87 -9.37 5.66 -1.11
CA TYR A 87 -8.80 4.42 -0.58
C TYR A 87 -8.06 4.61 0.74
N LEU A 88 -8.08 5.79 1.29
CA LEU A 88 -7.46 6.06 2.59
C LEU A 88 -8.18 5.35 3.74
#